data_c967e950d33a98078479f85208773098
#
_entry.id   c967e950d33a98078479f85208773098
#
_cell.length_a   1.000
_cell.length_b   1.000
_cell.length_c   1.000
_cell.angle_alpha   90.00
_cell.angle_beta   90.00
_cell.angle_gamma   90.00
#
_symmetry.space_group_name_H-M   'P 1'
#
loop_
_entity.id
_entity.type
_entity.pdbx_description
1 polymer ?
#
loop_
_entity_poly.entity_id
_entity_poly.type
_entity_poly.pdbx_seq_one_letter_code
_entity_poly.pdbx_strand_id
1 'polypeptide(L)'
;MSQRIKLLPAALGLMTLVSVGASAAEPLSLQGKTIGVAVVGTQHFWDREAYKGATEEVEKLGGKVIGVDGGRDNQVHANNHDILLSRKVDAVISILGDSAVEPKFKALRDAGIPVFTVDHVSKYSVNNTTSDNYTLGSTIGRYMADELGGKGNVAVFNAFSSSLRICGIRYDQWKYVLKDYPDIHIIQPELAEQFANSPEDARKKTLELLSQYPKGKLDAIHVACWDQPAIGIVQALEETGRDKDVKVTAIDAGPETLEIMAEPGSPFVANVAQQPHLIGQTSADNVAHYFAKQALPLQTFIPVVPVKGPQEAKAVYKQLGYGELQ
;
A
#
# COMPACT_ATOMS: atom_id res chain seq x y z
N MET A 1 -61.41 -30.97 57.52
CA MET A 1 -60.21 -30.17 57.63
C MET A 1 -60.01 -29.45 56.29
N SER A 2 -60.37 -28.17 56.25
CA SER A 2 -60.37 -27.36 55.02
C SER A 2 -59.15 -26.44 55.05
N GLN A 3 -58.22 -26.66 54.16
CA GLN A 3 -57.06 -25.71 53.97
C GLN A 3 -57.48 -24.63 53.03
N ARG A 4 -57.42 -23.39 53.49
CA ARG A 4 -57.64 -22.18 52.71
C ARG A 4 -56.30 -21.78 52.10
N ILE A 5 -56.26 -21.79 50.78
CA ILE A 5 -55.11 -21.23 49.96
C ILE A 5 -55.28 -19.72 49.97
N LYS A 6 -54.23 -19.00 50.46
CA LYS A 6 -54.14 -17.54 50.37
C LYS A 6 -53.45 -17.21 49.07
N LEU A 7 -54.13 -16.50 48.18
CA LEU A 7 -53.58 -15.85 46.95
C LEU A 7 -52.85 -14.59 47.38
N LEU A 8 -51.54 -14.46 47.00
CA LEU A 8 -50.79 -13.20 47.05
C LEU A 8 -51.06 -12.42 45.76
N PRO A 9 -51.16 -11.08 45.82
CA PRO A 9 -51.30 -10.27 44.63
C PRO A 9 -49.96 -10.14 43.88
N ALA A 10 -49.98 -10.40 42.57
CA ALA A 10 -48.88 -10.17 41.68
C ALA A 10 -48.65 -8.65 41.48
N ALA A 11 -47.51 -8.14 41.88
CA ALA A 11 -47.10 -6.80 41.58
C ALA A 11 -46.66 -6.70 40.12
N LEU A 12 -47.44 -5.96 39.32
CA LEU A 12 -47.10 -5.61 37.91
C LEU A 12 -45.97 -4.58 37.93
N GLY A 13 -44.72 -5.00 37.70
CA GLY A 13 -43.61 -4.12 37.53
C GLY A 13 -43.69 -3.45 36.15
N LEU A 14 -43.87 -2.12 36.14
CA LEU A 14 -43.83 -1.29 34.95
C LEU A 14 -42.38 -1.23 34.48
N MET A 15 -42.00 -2.01 33.42
CA MET A 15 -40.71 -1.87 32.74
C MET A 15 -40.76 -0.62 31.85
N THR A 16 -40.16 0.45 32.31
CA THR A 16 -39.86 1.62 31.43
C THR A 16 -38.79 1.23 30.44
N LEU A 17 -39.17 1.03 29.18
CA LEU A 17 -38.27 0.94 28.04
C LEU A 17 -37.54 2.29 27.87
N VAL A 18 -36.30 2.40 28.33
CA VAL A 18 -35.42 3.49 27.95
C VAL A 18 -35.00 3.23 26.51
N SER A 19 -35.63 3.91 25.57
CA SER A 19 -35.19 3.97 24.19
C SER A 19 -33.85 4.73 24.16
N VAL A 20 -32.74 3.98 24.08
CA VAL A 20 -31.45 4.55 23.68
C VAL A 20 -31.63 4.95 22.21
N GLY A 21 -31.89 6.23 22.01
CA GLY A 21 -31.90 6.81 20.65
C GLY A 21 -30.50 6.58 20.04
N ALA A 22 -30.42 5.76 18.99
CA ALA A 22 -29.25 5.73 18.15
C ALA A 22 -29.09 7.13 17.55
N SER A 23 -28.19 7.94 18.13
CA SER A 23 -27.77 9.20 17.50
C SER A 23 -27.15 8.80 16.15
N ALA A 24 -27.76 9.20 15.05
CA ALA A 24 -27.12 9.10 13.76
C ALA A 24 -25.80 9.84 13.86
N ALA A 25 -24.68 9.16 13.57
CA ALA A 25 -23.38 9.80 13.56
C ALA A 25 -23.44 10.98 12.58
N GLU A 26 -23.05 12.17 13.02
CA GLU A 26 -22.98 13.31 12.13
C GLU A 26 -22.03 12.97 10.96
N PRO A 27 -22.37 13.40 9.73
CA PRO A 27 -21.50 13.15 8.58
C PRO A 27 -20.13 13.77 8.81
N LEU A 28 -19.08 13.06 8.40
CA LEU A 28 -17.70 13.55 8.48
C LEU A 28 -17.58 14.86 7.71
N SER A 29 -16.87 15.83 8.26
CA SER A 29 -16.71 17.16 7.64
C SER A 29 -15.34 17.75 7.98
N LEU A 30 -14.77 18.39 6.97
CA LEU A 30 -13.58 19.25 7.07
C LEU A 30 -13.93 20.72 6.75
N GLN A 31 -15.21 21.08 6.84
CA GLN A 31 -15.67 22.45 6.60
C GLN A 31 -14.89 23.47 7.43
N GLY A 32 -14.31 24.48 6.78
CA GLY A 32 -13.51 25.52 7.41
C GLY A 32 -12.08 25.08 7.81
N LYS A 33 -11.67 23.87 7.48
CA LYS A 33 -10.32 23.36 7.71
C LYS A 33 -9.44 23.52 6.48
N THR A 34 -8.15 23.77 6.70
CA THR A 34 -7.11 23.77 5.67
C THR A 34 -6.15 22.63 5.94
N ILE A 35 -6.08 21.68 5.04
CA ILE A 35 -5.26 20.48 5.16
C ILE A 35 -4.04 20.59 4.23
N GLY A 36 -2.86 20.46 4.81
CA GLY A 36 -1.63 20.33 4.04
C GLY A 36 -1.50 18.91 3.53
N VAL A 37 -1.30 18.72 2.23
CA VAL A 37 -1.03 17.39 1.64
C VAL A 37 0.34 17.41 1.00
N ALA A 38 1.30 16.72 1.62
CA ALA A 38 2.68 16.60 1.13
C ALA A 38 2.89 15.22 0.52
N VAL A 39 3.45 15.16 -0.68
CA VAL A 39 3.82 13.92 -1.35
C VAL A 39 5.30 13.94 -1.71
N VAL A 40 5.97 12.78 -1.64
CA VAL A 40 7.40 12.67 -2.00
C VAL A 40 7.63 13.01 -3.48
N GLY A 41 6.65 12.71 -4.33
CA GLY A 41 6.64 13.06 -5.76
C GLY A 41 5.50 12.38 -6.50
N THR A 42 4.98 12.99 -7.55
CA THR A 42 3.81 12.48 -8.31
C THR A 42 4.17 11.75 -9.60
N GLN A 43 5.46 11.50 -9.85
CA GLN A 43 5.94 10.83 -11.08
C GLN A 43 5.55 9.35 -11.12
N HIS A 44 5.59 8.65 -9.99
CA HIS A 44 5.14 7.27 -9.90
C HIS A 44 3.62 7.21 -9.70
N PHE A 45 2.95 6.22 -10.32
CA PHE A 45 1.50 6.11 -10.29
C PHE A 45 0.96 5.98 -8.86
N TRP A 46 1.61 5.19 -8.00
CA TRP A 46 1.15 4.94 -6.65
C TRP A 46 1.09 6.24 -5.82
N ASP A 47 2.15 7.03 -5.87
CA ASP A 47 2.23 8.29 -5.12
C ASP A 47 1.21 9.30 -5.64
N ARG A 48 1.06 9.38 -6.97
CA ARG A 48 0.08 10.26 -7.62
C ARG A 48 -1.34 9.88 -7.25
N GLU A 49 -1.70 8.60 -7.26
CA GLU A 49 -3.05 8.17 -6.91
C GLU A 49 -3.33 8.33 -5.41
N ALA A 50 -2.37 8.08 -4.52
CA ALA A 50 -2.52 8.36 -3.10
C ALA A 50 -2.70 9.86 -2.82
N TYR A 51 -1.92 10.71 -3.48
CA TYR A 51 -2.05 12.16 -3.39
C TYR A 51 -3.42 12.64 -3.91
N LYS A 52 -3.85 12.12 -5.05
CA LYS A 52 -5.15 12.44 -5.65
C LYS A 52 -6.29 12.03 -4.72
N GLY A 53 -6.29 10.80 -4.22
CA GLY A 53 -7.31 10.32 -3.29
C GLY A 53 -7.40 11.17 -2.02
N ALA A 54 -6.25 11.56 -1.45
CA ALA A 54 -6.23 12.43 -0.27
C ALA A 54 -6.79 13.83 -0.56
N THR A 55 -6.39 14.44 -1.68
CA THR A 55 -6.83 15.81 -2.03
C THR A 55 -8.30 15.85 -2.38
N GLU A 56 -8.79 14.93 -3.22
CA GLU A 56 -10.19 14.84 -3.61
C GLU A 56 -11.12 14.61 -2.40
N GLU A 57 -10.74 13.74 -1.47
CA GLU A 57 -11.56 13.47 -0.29
C GLU A 57 -11.57 14.65 0.69
N VAL A 58 -10.43 15.35 0.89
CA VAL A 58 -10.41 16.59 1.68
C VAL A 58 -11.39 17.62 1.11
N GLU A 59 -11.38 17.83 -0.21
CA GLU A 59 -12.28 18.78 -0.88
C GLU A 59 -13.75 18.34 -0.80
N LYS A 60 -14.03 17.06 -1.02
CA LYS A 60 -15.37 16.46 -0.91
C LYS A 60 -15.94 16.61 0.50
N LEU A 61 -15.10 16.52 1.54
CA LEU A 61 -15.47 16.76 2.93
C LEU A 61 -15.60 18.27 3.29
N GLY A 62 -15.42 19.17 2.32
CA GLY A 62 -15.56 20.63 2.47
C GLY A 62 -14.30 21.33 3.00
N GLY A 63 -13.17 20.66 3.06
CA GLY A 63 -11.88 21.22 3.43
C GLY A 63 -11.19 21.97 2.29
N LYS A 64 -10.15 22.73 2.61
CA LYS A 64 -9.23 23.35 1.64
C LYS A 64 -7.91 22.58 1.64
N VAL A 65 -7.36 22.36 0.45
CA VAL A 65 -6.04 21.71 0.29
C VAL A 65 -4.93 22.75 0.08
N ILE A 66 -3.81 22.55 0.76
CA ILE A 66 -2.50 23.13 0.38
C ILE A 66 -1.61 21.95 0.01
N GLY A 67 -1.49 21.67 -1.30
CA GLY A 67 -0.67 20.60 -1.83
C GLY A 67 0.77 21.03 -2.03
N VAL A 68 1.72 20.14 -1.71
CA VAL A 68 3.15 20.31 -1.97
C VAL A 68 3.76 19.00 -2.48
N ASP A 69 4.52 19.09 -3.56
CA ASP A 69 5.17 17.96 -4.23
C ASP A 69 6.70 18.06 -4.05
N GLY A 70 7.32 16.99 -3.62
CA GLY A 70 8.77 16.90 -3.42
C GLY A 70 9.56 16.58 -4.69
N GLY A 71 8.89 16.27 -5.81
CA GLY A 71 9.55 15.96 -7.08
C GLY A 71 10.46 14.74 -7.02
N ARG A 72 10.18 13.80 -6.10
CA ARG A 72 11.03 12.63 -5.79
C ARG A 72 12.38 12.95 -5.16
N ASP A 73 12.50 14.14 -4.57
CA ASP A 73 13.63 14.53 -3.73
C ASP A 73 13.19 14.53 -2.25
N ASN A 74 13.77 13.65 -1.45
CA ASN A 74 13.43 13.49 -0.03
C ASN A 74 13.73 14.76 0.79
N GLN A 75 14.78 15.53 0.43
CA GLN A 75 15.09 16.77 1.13
C GLN A 75 14.08 17.87 0.80
N VAL A 76 13.69 17.99 -0.48
CA VAL A 76 12.61 18.90 -0.90
C VAL A 76 11.31 18.51 -0.22
N HIS A 77 10.97 17.20 -0.19
CA HIS A 77 9.79 16.70 0.51
C HIS A 77 9.81 17.06 1.99
N ALA A 78 10.93 16.84 2.68
CA ALA A 78 11.07 17.24 4.07
C ALA A 78 10.88 18.76 4.26
N ASN A 79 11.50 19.59 3.42
CA ASN A 79 11.39 21.04 3.50
C ASN A 79 9.98 21.57 3.19
N ASN A 80 9.21 20.86 2.39
CA ASN A 80 7.80 21.16 2.11
C ASN A 80 6.93 21.18 3.39
N HIS A 81 7.30 20.42 4.42
CA HIS A 81 6.60 20.47 5.71
C HIS A 81 6.83 21.81 6.46
N ASP A 82 7.96 22.47 6.24
CA ASP A 82 8.20 23.82 6.80
C ASP A 82 7.27 24.85 6.14
N ILE A 83 6.96 24.66 4.85
CA ILE A 83 5.98 25.50 4.13
C ILE A 83 4.59 25.31 4.78
N LEU A 84 4.16 24.07 5.01
CA LEU A 84 2.87 23.77 5.62
C LEU A 84 2.80 24.32 7.07
N LEU A 85 3.88 24.19 7.85
CA LEU A 85 4.00 24.77 9.18
C LEU A 85 3.83 26.30 9.13
N SER A 86 4.52 26.99 8.21
CA SER A 86 4.44 28.44 8.06
C SER A 86 3.06 28.92 7.61
N ARG A 87 2.35 28.09 6.84
CA ARG A 87 0.96 28.36 6.39
C ARG A 87 -0.07 28.08 7.50
N LYS A 88 0.34 27.51 8.62
CA LYS A 88 -0.52 27.21 9.77
C LYS A 88 -1.74 26.37 9.36
N VAL A 89 -1.53 25.30 8.59
CA VAL A 89 -2.58 24.37 8.23
C VAL A 89 -3.17 23.70 9.47
N ASP A 90 -4.43 23.26 9.40
CA ASP A 90 -5.11 22.62 10.54
C ASP A 90 -4.62 21.18 10.79
N ALA A 91 -4.19 20.47 9.74
CA ALA A 91 -3.57 19.15 9.80
C ALA A 91 -2.68 18.92 8.58
N VAL A 92 -1.80 17.93 8.66
CA VAL A 92 -0.95 17.51 7.53
C VAL A 92 -1.19 16.03 7.25
N ILE A 93 -1.38 15.69 5.96
CA ILE A 93 -1.24 14.35 5.40
C ILE A 93 0.11 14.30 4.68
N SER A 94 1.00 13.40 5.10
CA SER A 94 2.32 13.21 4.48
C SER A 94 2.41 11.83 3.84
N ILE A 95 2.63 11.80 2.53
CA ILE A 95 2.61 10.59 1.71
C ILE A 95 4.05 10.19 1.38
N LEU A 96 4.45 9.02 1.90
CA LEU A 96 5.80 8.49 1.85
C LEU A 96 6.84 9.43 2.49
N GLY A 97 8.09 9.19 2.18
CA GLY A 97 9.26 9.90 2.70
C GLY A 97 10.20 8.97 3.47
N ASP A 98 11.42 9.41 3.64
CA ASP A 98 12.43 8.75 4.44
C ASP A 98 12.55 9.38 5.85
N SER A 99 13.61 9.05 6.57
CA SER A 99 13.85 9.59 7.92
C SER A 99 14.04 11.12 7.99
N ALA A 100 14.27 11.80 6.88
CA ALA A 100 14.44 13.26 6.82
C ALA A 100 13.16 14.02 7.22
N VAL A 101 11.97 13.40 7.09
CA VAL A 101 10.70 14.02 7.48
C VAL A 101 10.45 13.99 9.00
N GLU A 102 11.09 13.10 9.77
CA GLU A 102 10.83 12.91 11.19
C GLU A 102 11.02 14.19 12.06
N PRO A 103 12.10 14.98 11.88
CA PRO A 103 12.23 16.27 12.58
C PRO A 103 11.11 17.26 12.23
N LYS A 104 10.60 17.19 11.00
CA LYS A 104 9.52 18.06 10.52
C LYS A 104 8.18 17.68 11.14
N PHE A 105 7.90 16.39 11.25
CA PHE A 105 6.70 15.89 11.95
C PHE A 105 6.72 16.30 13.43
N LYS A 106 7.90 16.23 14.05
CA LYS A 106 8.06 16.74 15.43
C LYS A 106 7.72 18.22 15.52
N ALA A 107 8.24 19.04 14.61
CA ALA A 107 8.00 20.49 14.61
C ALA A 107 6.51 20.84 14.41
N LEU A 108 5.82 20.15 13.49
CA LEU A 108 4.38 20.29 13.29
C LEU A 108 3.59 19.93 14.54
N ARG A 109 3.90 18.79 15.16
CA ARG A 109 3.27 18.36 16.41
C ARG A 109 3.50 19.35 17.56
N ASP A 110 4.72 19.84 17.72
CA ASP A 110 5.07 20.83 18.75
C ASP A 110 4.31 22.16 18.54
N ALA A 111 3.96 22.48 17.30
CA ALA A 111 3.11 23.61 16.93
C ALA A 111 1.59 23.32 17.07
N GLY A 112 1.21 22.11 17.50
CA GLY A 112 -0.19 21.72 17.65
C GLY A 112 -0.87 21.28 16.35
N ILE A 113 -0.12 21.05 15.28
CA ILE A 113 -0.62 20.59 13.98
C ILE A 113 -0.53 19.06 13.93
N PRO A 114 -1.66 18.32 13.91
CA PRO A 114 -1.64 16.87 13.82
C PRO A 114 -1.12 16.40 12.47
N VAL A 115 -0.31 15.34 12.48
CA VAL A 115 0.28 14.72 11.30
C VAL A 115 -0.35 13.34 11.08
N PHE A 116 -0.82 13.11 9.88
CA PHE A 116 -1.27 11.82 9.37
C PHE A 116 -0.29 11.36 8.31
N THR A 117 0.13 10.11 8.37
CA THR A 117 1.11 9.59 7.43
C THR A 117 0.48 8.53 6.53
N VAL A 118 0.99 8.41 5.33
CA VAL A 118 0.66 7.37 4.37
C VAL A 118 1.94 6.61 4.04
N ASP A 119 1.92 5.31 4.29
CA ASP A 119 3.07 4.39 4.10
C ASP A 119 4.36 4.82 4.83
N HIS A 120 4.24 5.61 5.90
CA HIS A 120 5.36 6.03 6.74
C HIS A 120 4.99 5.96 8.22
N VAL A 121 5.51 4.97 8.94
CA VAL A 121 5.26 4.83 10.38
C VAL A 121 6.11 5.83 11.15
N SER A 122 5.47 6.75 11.87
CA SER A 122 6.13 7.75 12.72
C SER A 122 5.53 7.79 14.12
N LYS A 123 6.37 7.98 15.14
CA LYS A 123 5.92 8.23 16.52
C LYS A 123 5.28 9.60 16.72
N TYR A 124 5.38 10.46 15.72
CA TYR A 124 4.79 11.80 15.75
C TYR A 124 3.47 11.89 15.00
N SER A 125 3.10 10.86 14.23
CA SER A 125 1.81 10.81 13.55
C SER A 125 0.68 10.40 14.49
N VAL A 126 -0.53 10.89 14.20
CA VAL A 126 -1.78 10.49 14.85
C VAL A 126 -2.21 9.12 14.34
N ASN A 127 -2.11 8.92 13.04
CA ASN A 127 -2.47 7.69 12.35
C ASN A 127 -1.55 7.52 11.14
N ASN A 128 -1.27 6.27 10.77
CA ASN A 128 -0.64 5.91 9.52
C ASN A 128 -1.61 5.06 8.71
N THR A 129 -2.00 5.51 7.51
CA THR A 129 -2.81 4.74 6.57
C THR A 129 -1.91 4.03 5.57
N THR A 130 -2.05 2.73 5.42
CA THR A 130 -1.15 1.89 4.62
C THR A 130 -1.88 0.66 4.09
N SER A 131 -1.33 -0.01 3.09
CA SER A 131 -1.78 -1.35 2.72
C SER A 131 -1.49 -2.36 3.83
N ASP A 132 -2.22 -3.47 3.86
CA ASP A 132 -1.84 -4.63 4.67
C ASP A 132 -0.59 -5.29 4.08
N ASN A 133 0.56 -4.73 4.40
CA ASN A 133 1.86 -5.17 3.90
C ASN A 133 2.24 -6.59 4.36
N TYR A 134 1.66 -7.08 5.45
CA TYR A 134 1.84 -8.46 5.94
C TYR A 134 1.11 -9.45 5.03
N THR A 135 -0.16 -9.20 4.77
CA THR A 135 -0.96 -10.00 3.82
C THR A 135 -0.39 -9.91 2.41
N LEU A 136 0.07 -8.74 1.99
CA LEU A 136 0.66 -8.51 0.69
C LEU A 136 1.89 -9.41 0.46
N GLY A 137 2.91 -9.33 1.32
CA GLY A 137 4.13 -10.12 1.20
C GLY A 137 3.87 -11.63 1.30
N SER A 138 2.99 -12.07 2.22
CA SER A 138 2.64 -13.48 2.36
C SER A 138 1.84 -14.01 1.16
N THR A 139 0.99 -13.20 0.54
CA THR A 139 0.19 -13.60 -0.62
C THR A 139 1.07 -13.80 -1.85
N ILE A 140 1.96 -12.83 -2.16
CA ILE A 140 2.85 -12.98 -3.32
C ILE A 140 3.84 -14.13 -3.13
N GLY A 141 4.26 -14.41 -1.87
CA GLY A 141 5.08 -15.57 -1.55
C GLY A 141 4.39 -16.90 -1.88
N ARG A 142 3.13 -17.06 -1.49
CA ARG A 142 2.33 -18.25 -1.84
C ARG A 142 2.14 -18.38 -3.34
N TYR A 143 1.81 -17.29 -4.03
CA TYR A 143 1.60 -17.33 -5.49
C TYR A 143 2.86 -17.74 -6.23
N MET A 144 4.03 -17.22 -5.83
CA MET A 144 5.29 -17.64 -6.44
C MET A 144 5.59 -19.12 -6.15
N ALA A 145 5.38 -19.59 -4.93
CA ALA A 145 5.59 -20.99 -4.59
C ALA A 145 4.66 -21.92 -5.39
N ASP A 146 3.38 -21.55 -5.55
CA ASP A 146 2.42 -22.28 -6.38
C ASP A 146 2.87 -22.32 -7.85
N GLU A 147 3.28 -21.17 -8.39
CA GLU A 147 3.73 -21.07 -9.79
C GLU A 147 4.99 -21.89 -10.06
N LEU A 148 5.85 -22.06 -9.06
CA LEU A 148 7.06 -22.87 -9.14
C LEU A 148 6.82 -24.35 -8.80
N GLY A 149 5.63 -24.74 -8.35
CA GLY A 149 5.37 -26.08 -7.84
C GLY A 149 6.24 -26.43 -6.63
N GLY A 150 6.56 -25.44 -5.81
CA GLY A 150 7.30 -25.57 -4.55
C GLY A 150 8.82 -25.74 -4.70
N LYS A 151 9.42 -25.57 -5.89
CA LYS A 151 10.87 -25.73 -6.12
C LYS A 151 11.39 -24.83 -7.23
N GLY A 152 12.62 -24.38 -7.15
CA GLY A 152 13.28 -23.61 -8.22
C GLY A 152 14.27 -22.58 -7.68
N ASN A 153 14.95 -21.91 -8.59
CA ASN A 153 15.92 -20.86 -8.31
C ASN A 153 15.29 -19.50 -8.60
N VAL A 154 15.28 -18.61 -7.62
CA VAL A 154 14.64 -17.29 -7.67
C VAL A 154 15.68 -16.20 -7.50
N ALA A 155 15.79 -15.30 -8.47
CA ALA A 155 16.51 -14.05 -8.30
C ALA A 155 15.55 -12.98 -7.72
N VAL A 156 16.09 -12.07 -6.92
CA VAL A 156 15.31 -11.04 -6.24
C VAL A 156 15.88 -9.66 -6.53
N PHE A 157 15.01 -8.74 -6.96
CA PHE A 157 15.27 -7.31 -6.97
C PHE A 157 14.81 -6.72 -5.65
N ASN A 158 15.74 -6.19 -4.86
CA ASN A 158 15.51 -5.76 -3.48
C ASN A 158 16.34 -4.53 -3.10
N ALA A 159 15.99 -3.37 -3.63
CA ALA A 159 16.69 -2.12 -3.31
C ALA A 159 16.23 -1.49 -1.97
N PHE A 160 15.02 -1.77 -1.50
CA PHE A 160 14.37 -0.92 -0.49
C PHE A 160 14.02 -1.60 0.81
N SER A 161 14.15 -2.93 0.96
CA SER A 161 13.72 -3.64 2.17
C SER A 161 14.47 -3.19 3.44
N SER A 162 15.70 -2.69 3.31
CA SER A 162 16.49 -2.17 4.42
C SER A 162 16.24 -0.70 4.75
N SER A 163 15.72 0.09 3.79
CA SER A 163 15.55 1.53 3.92
C SER A 163 14.10 1.97 4.14
N LEU A 164 13.14 1.25 3.54
CA LEU A 164 11.72 1.50 3.69
C LEU A 164 11.05 0.38 4.50
N ARG A 165 10.49 0.74 5.65
CA ARG A 165 9.89 -0.21 6.59
C ARG A 165 8.82 -1.09 5.94
N ILE A 166 7.97 -0.51 5.08
CA ILE A 166 6.91 -1.24 4.36
C ILE A 166 7.48 -2.32 3.45
N CYS A 167 8.53 -1.99 2.68
CA CYS A 167 9.22 -2.95 1.80
C CYS A 167 9.89 -4.07 2.60
N GLY A 168 10.47 -3.73 3.77
CA GLY A 168 11.01 -4.72 4.69
C GLY A 168 9.95 -5.71 5.17
N ILE A 169 8.76 -5.25 5.54
CA ILE A 169 7.65 -6.11 5.95
C ILE A 169 7.24 -7.04 4.80
N ARG A 170 7.04 -6.50 3.58
CA ARG A 170 6.68 -7.28 2.37
C ARG A 170 7.67 -8.39 2.12
N TYR A 171 8.94 -8.05 2.08
CA TYR A 171 10.04 -8.98 1.84
C TYR A 171 10.19 -10.04 2.94
N ASP A 172 10.08 -9.65 4.22
CA ASP A 172 10.16 -10.59 5.34
C ASP A 172 9.00 -11.60 5.33
N GLN A 173 7.77 -11.15 5.01
CA GLN A 173 6.61 -12.04 4.89
C GLN A 173 6.73 -12.98 3.67
N TRP A 174 7.24 -12.49 2.55
CA TRP A 174 7.55 -13.31 1.38
C TRP A 174 8.57 -14.41 1.76
N LYS A 175 9.69 -14.06 2.38
CA LYS A 175 10.67 -15.03 2.86
C LYS A 175 10.10 -16.00 3.90
N TYR A 176 9.22 -15.52 4.76
CA TYR A 176 8.60 -16.36 5.78
C TYR A 176 7.78 -17.49 5.15
N VAL A 177 6.99 -17.19 4.13
CA VAL A 177 6.25 -18.22 3.38
C VAL A 177 7.18 -19.25 2.75
N LEU A 178 8.29 -18.80 2.16
CA LEU A 178 9.23 -19.70 1.48
C LEU A 178 9.92 -20.71 2.41
N LYS A 179 9.87 -20.52 3.73
CA LYS A 179 10.38 -21.51 4.69
C LYS A 179 9.63 -22.85 4.61
N ASP A 180 8.37 -22.82 4.14
CA ASP A 180 7.57 -24.03 3.94
C ASP A 180 7.91 -24.74 2.60
N TYR A 181 8.77 -24.13 1.76
CA TYR A 181 9.21 -24.62 0.46
C TYR A 181 10.74 -24.66 0.35
N PRO A 182 11.40 -25.59 1.05
CA PRO A 182 12.86 -25.62 1.16
C PRO A 182 13.61 -25.85 -0.15
N ASP A 183 12.92 -26.33 -1.18
CA ASP A 183 13.46 -26.52 -2.52
C ASP A 183 13.36 -25.26 -3.41
N ILE A 184 12.83 -24.14 -2.88
CA ILE A 184 12.94 -22.83 -3.51
C ILE A 184 14.19 -22.13 -2.98
N HIS A 185 15.14 -21.85 -3.87
CA HIS A 185 16.44 -21.27 -3.51
C HIS A 185 16.53 -19.83 -3.99
N ILE A 186 16.82 -18.91 -3.07
CA ILE A 186 17.09 -17.51 -3.40
C ILE A 186 18.53 -17.38 -3.86
N ILE A 187 18.72 -16.93 -5.10
CA ILE A 187 20.04 -16.66 -5.69
C ILE A 187 20.69 -15.47 -4.98
N GLN A 188 21.97 -15.60 -4.65
CA GLN A 188 22.76 -14.55 -4.01
C GLN A 188 23.91 -14.10 -4.93
N PRO A 189 24.32 -12.82 -4.88
CA PRO A 189 23.67 -11.73 -4.14
C PRO A 189 22.34 -11.31 -4.76
N GLU A 190 21.44 -10.75 -3.95
CA GLU A 190 20.24 -10.10 -4.44
C GLU A 190 20.61 -8.87 -5.29
N LEU A 191 19.75 -8.53 -6.24
CA LEU A 191 19.94 -7.38 -7.11
C LEU A 191 19.31 -6.13 -6.48
N ALA A 192 19.93 -4.98 -6.65
CA ALA A 192 19.37 -3.71 -6.23
C ALA A 192 19.11 -2.84 -7.46
N GLU A 193 17.84 -2.53 -7.73
CA GLU A 193 17.44 -1.63 -8.81
C GLU A 193 17.70 -0.17 -8.43
N GLN A 194 17.89 0.69 -9.43
CA GLN A 194 17.95 2.13 -9.26
C GLN A 194 16.53 2.72 -9.28
N PHE A 195 16.27 3.65 -8.38
CA PHE A 195 14.95 4.28 -8.28
C PHE A 195 14.59 5.12 -9.51
N ALA A 196 15.53 5.96 -9.97
CA ALA A 196 15.26 6.98 -10.97
C ALA A 196 15.00 6.43 -12.39
N ASN A 197 15.48 5.25 -12.72
CA ASN A 197 15.38 4.65 -14.07
C ASN A 197 15.15 3.15 -13.97
N SER A 198 14.25 2.78 -13.07
CA SER A 198 14.07 1.43 -12.61
C SER A 198 13.83 0.40 -13.71
N PRO A 199 12.94 0.62 -14.71
CA PRO A 199 12.74 -0.38 -15.76
C PRO A 199 14.00 -0.65 -16.58
N GLU A 200 14.71 0.38 -17.03
CA GLU A 200 15.91 0.19 -17.84
C GLU A 200 17.07 -0.42 -17.05
N ASP A 201 17.26 -0.01 -15.80
CA ASP A 201 18.26 -0.60 -14.92
C ASP A 201 17.96 -2.09 -14.64
N ALA A 202 16.71 -2.43 -14.38
CA ALA A 202 16.27 -3.80 -14.18
C ALA A 202 16.43 -4.64 -15.45
N ARG A 203 16.09 -4.09 -16.62
CA ARG A 203 16.31 -4.76 -17.91
C ARG A 203 17.79 -5.11 -18.10
N LYS A 204 18.70 -4.16 -17.91
CA LYS A 204 20.15 -4.38 -18.03
C LYS A 204 20.62 -5.47 -17.07
N LYS A 205 20.28 -5.38 -15.80
CA LYS A 205 20.66 -6.37 -14.79
C LYS A 205 20.09 -7.75 -15.06
N THR A 206 18.87 -7.81 -15.61
CA THR A 206 18.26 -9.08 -16.03
C THR A 206 19.03 -9.71 -17.20
N LEU A 207 19.43 -8.95 -18.21
CA LEU A 207 20.27 -9.46 -19.30
C LEU A 207 21.59 -10.01 -18.78
N GLU A 208 22.25 -9.32 -17.84
CA GLU A 208 23.45 -9.81 -17.17
C GLU A 208 23.20 -11.11 -16.38
N LEU A 209 22.10 -11.17 -15.62
CA LEU A 209 21.67 -12.37 -14.89
C LEU A 209 21.43 -13.55 -15.83
N LEU A 210 20.71 -13.36 -16.92
CA LEU A 210 20.39 -14.42 -17.89
C LEU A 210 21.64 -14.97 -18.59
N SER A 211 22.69 -14.16 -18.74
CA SER A 211 23.97 -14.63 -19.27
C SER A 211 24.70 -15.57 -18.29
N GLN A 212 24.49 -15.40 -16.99
CA GLN A 212 25.10 -16.21 -15.94
C GLN A 212 24.28 -17.48 -15.64
N TYR A 213 22.96 -17.41 -15.80
CA TYR A 213 22.01 -18.49 -15.51
C TYR A 213 21.32 -18.98 -16.79
N PRO A 214 21.89 -19.98 -17.47
CA PRO A 214 21.29 -20.53 -18.69
C PRO A 214 19.94 -21.19 -18.40
N LYS A 215 19.21 -21.57 -19.47
CA LYS A 215 17.91 -22.20 -19.38
C LYS A 215 17.89 -23.37 -18.38
N GLY A 216 16.86 -23.38 -17.49
CA GLY A 216 16.71 -24.39 -16.43
C GLY A 216 17.60 -24.14 -15.18
N LYS A 217 18.26 -22.97 -15.08
CA LYS A 217 19.03 -22.57 -13.89
C LYS A 217 18.46 -21.35 -13.16
N LEU A 218 17.50 -20.67 -13.75
CA LEU A 218 16.71 -19.59 -13.18
C LEU A 218 15.25 -19.85 -13.54
N ASP A 219 14.38 -19.93 -12.54
CA ASP A 219 12.98 -20.30 -12.68
C ASP A 219 12.03 -19.12 -12.45
N ALA A 220 12.43 -18.14 -11.60
CA ALA A 220 11.67 -16.93 -11.38
C ALA A 220 12.53 -15.71 -11.02
N ILE A 221 11.96 -14.53 -11.21
CA ILE A 221 12.47 -13.25 -10.72
C ILE A 221 11.37 -12.59 -9.90
N HIS A 222 11.68 -12.23 -8.65
CA HIS A 222 10.77 -11.53 -7.74
C HIS A 222 11.23 -10.08 -7.53
N VAL A 223 10.27 -9.14 -7.57
CA VAL A 223 10.50 -7.75 -7.19
C VAL A 223 9.87 -7.49 -5.83
N ALA A 224 10.72 -7.24 -4.82
CA ALA A 224 10.35 -7.35 -3.42
C ALA A 224 9.50 -6.19 -2.87
N CYS A 225 9.50 -5.02 -3.52
CA CYS A 225 8.86 -3.82 -2.98
C CYS A 225 7.77 -3.21 -3.85
N TRP A 226 7.98 -3.13 -5.13
CA TRP A 226 7.12 -2.43 -6.10
C TRP A 226 7.12 -3.16 -7.45
N ASP A 227 6.53 -2.60 -8.50
CA ASP A 227 6.36 -3.31 -9.78
C ASP A 227 7.18 -2.73 -10.94
N GLN A 228 7.71 -1.52 -10.82
CA GLN A 228 8.40 -0.86 -11.94
C GLN A 228 9.59 -1.67 -12.53
N PRO A 229 10.42 -2.35 -11.72
CA PRO A 229 11.47 -3.22 -12.27
C PRO A 229 10.90 -4.35 -13.14
N ALA A 230 9.69 -4.85 -12.85
CA ALA A 230 9.11 -5.96 -13.60
C ALA A 230 8.91 -5.64 -15.08
N ILE A 231 8.69 -4.37 -15.44
CA ILE A 231 8.59 -3.90 -16.82
C ILE A 231 9.87 -4.24 -17.59
N GLY A 232 11.01 -3.83 -17.05
CA GLY A 232 12.31 -4.09 -17.68
C GLY A 232 12.72 -5.57 -17.64
N ILE A 233 12.33 -6.28 -16.58
CA ILE A 233 12.57 -7.73 -16.46
C ILE A 233 11.83 -8.47 -17.58
N VAL A 234 10.54 -8.19 -17.79
CA VAL A 234 9.75 -8.81 -18.87
C VAL A 234 10.36 -8.54 -20.23
N GLN A 235 10.73 -7.28 -20.52
CA GLN A 235 11.40 -6.90 -21.77
C GLN A 235 12.69 -7.72 -22.00
N ALA A 236 13.54 -7.88 -20.98
CA ALA A 236 14.76 -8.68 -21.09
C ALA A 236 14.48 -10.17 -21.33
N LEU A 237 13.43 -10.71 -20.71
CA LEU A 237 13.01 -12.11 -20.93
C LEU A 237 12.52 -12.34 -22.36
N GLU A 238 11.72 -11.42 -22.90
CA GLU A 238 11.22 -11.46 -24.28
C GLU A 238 12.36 -11.33 -25.29
N GLU A 239 13.27 -10.36 -25.12
CA GLU A 239 14.44 -10.17 -25.99
C GLU A 239 15.34 -11.40 -26.08
N THR A 240 15.42 -12.17 -25.00
CA THR A 240 16.29 -13.37 -24.93
C THR A 240 15.55 -14.68 -25.18
N GLY A 241 14.23 -14.64 -25.42
CA GLY A 241 13.38 -15.82 -25.57
C GLY A 241 13.29 -16.67 -24.30
N ARG A 242 13.43 -16.03 -23.12
CA ARG A 242 13.35 -16.63 -21.80
C ARG A 242 11.99 -16.43 -21.12
N ASP A 243 11.05 -15.77 -21.80
CA ASP A 243 9.69 -15.48 -21.33
C ASP A 243 8.81 -16.71 -21.06
N LYS A 244 9.20 -17.87 -21.61
CA LYS A 244 8.49 -19.15 -21.39
C LYS A 244 9.06 -20.01 -20.26
N ASP A 245 10.23 -19.70 -19.76
CA ASP A 245 10.93 -20.51 -18.74
C ASP A 245 11.28 -19.75 -17.46
N VAL A 246 11.16 -18.42 -17.43
CA VAL A 246 11.38 -17.60 -16.22
C VAL A 246 10.10 -16.83 -15.91
N LYS A 247 9.57 -17.04 -14.71
CA LYS A 247 8.36 -16.33 -14.22
C LYS A 247 8.72 -15.04 -13.49
N VAL A 248 7.83 -14.06 -13.54
CA VAL A 248 7.99 -12.77 -12.84
C VAL A 248 6.87 -12.60 -11.83
N THR A 249 7.22 -12.13 -10.64
CA THR A 249 6.26 -11.72 -9.60
C THR A 249 6.68 -10.38 -9.00
N ALA A 250 5.70 -9.52 -8.71
CA ALA A 250 5.94 -8.20 -8.12
C ALA A 250 4.79 -7.75 -7.22
N ILE A 251 4.82 -6.50 -6.81
CA ILE A 251 3.92 -5.87 -5.86
C ILE A 251 3.52 -4.51 -6.42
N ASP A 252 2.32 -4.01 -6.13
CA ASP A 252 1.67 -2.75 -6.47
C ASP A 252 0.58 -2.90 -7.54
N ALA A 253 0.83 -3.63 -8.61
CA ALA A 253 -0.08 -3.82 -9.74
C ALA A 253 -0.59 -2.48 -10.31
N GLY A 254 0.34 -1.64 -10.72
CA GLY A 254 0.04 -0.41 -11.44
C GLY A 254 -0.56 -0.68 -12.83
N PRO A 255 -1.14 0.34 -13.48
CA PRO A 255 -1.82 0.14 -14.75
C PRO A 255 -0.92 -0.51 -15.81
N GLU A 256 0.30 -0.02 -15.98
CA GLU A 256 1.26 -0.52 -16.96
C GLU A 256 1.65 -1.99 -16.71
N THR A 257 1.83 -2.39 -15.47
CA THR A 257 2.18 -3.77 -15.12
C THR A 257 1.00 -4.72 -15.21
N LEU A 258 -0.22 -4.25 -14.96
CA LEU A 258 -1.44 -5.02 -15.22
C LEU A 258 -1.68 -5.22 -16.72
N GLU A 259 -1.35 -4.24 -17.56
CA GLU A 259 -1.38 -4.38 -19.03
C GLU A 259 -0.43 -5.51 -19.48
N ILE A 260 0.81 -5.49 -19.00
CA ILE A 260 1.80 -6.54 -19.29
C ILE A 260 1.31 -7.92 -18.80
N MET A 261 0.72 -7.99 -17.60
CA MET A 261 0.17 -9.26 -17.08
C MET A 261 -1.04 -9.75 -17.88
N ALA A 262 -1.82 -8.84 -18.46
CA ALA A 262 -3.00 -9.17 -19.25
C ALA A 262 -2.68 -9.78 -20.62
N GLU A 263 -1.44 -9.65 -21.09
CA GLU A 263 -0.99 -10.21 -22.37
C GLU A 263 -0.97 -11.74 -22.31
N PRO A 264 -1.53 -12.44 -23.33
CA PRO A 264 -1.52 -13.90 -23.37
C PRO A 264 -0.09 -14.46 -23.38
N GLY A 265 0.23 -15.26 -22.37
CA GLY A 265 1.54 -15.91 -22.26
C GLY A 265 2.64 -15.00 -21.67
N SER A 266 2.28 -13.88 -21.07
CA SER A 266 3.21 -13.03 -20.29
C SER A 266 3.94 -13.85 -19.25
N PRO A 267 5.25 -13.63 -19.07
CA PRO A 267 6.02 -14.21 -17.96
C PRO A 267 5.64 -13.61 -16.61
N PHE A 268 4.95 -12.48 -16.57
CA PHE A 268 4.52 -11.82 -15.35
C PHE A 268 3.25 -12.51 -14.81
N VAL A 269 3.43 -13.52 -13.96
CA VAL A 269 2.38 -14.46 -13.59
C VAL A 269 1.57 -14.05 -12.36
N ALA A 270 2.12 -13.24 -11.46
CA ALA A 270 1.42 -12.83 -10.25
C ALA A 270 1.88 -11.46 -9.74
N ASN A 271 0.92 -10.71 -9.21
CA ASN A 271 1.12 -9.44 -8.53
C ASN A 271 0.15 -9.34 -7.33
N VAL A 272 0.35 -8.40 -6.45
CA VAL A 272 -0.64 -8.05 -5.42
C VAL A 272 -0.84 -6.55 -5.47
N ALA A 273 -2.05 -6.16 -5.88
CA ALA A 273 -2.39 -4.76 -6.06
C ALA A 273 -2.61 -4.06 -4.72
N GLN A 274 -2.03 -2.88 -4.60
CA GLN A 274 -2.40 -1.90 -3.61
C GLN A 274 -3.55 -1.03 -4.14
N GLN A 275 -4.19 -0.28 -3.24
CA GLN A 275 -5.28 0.64 -3.58
C GLN A 275 -4.88 2.07 -3.18
N PRO A 276 -3.90 2.69 -3.87
CA PRO A 276 -3.32 3.96 -3.42
C PRO A 276 -4.34 5.09 -3.34
N HIS A 277 -5.28 5.18 -4.27
CA HIS A 277 -6.35 6.17 -4.20
C HIS A 277 -7.19 6.02 -2.93
N LEU A 278 -7.62 4.80 -2.60
CA LEU A 278 -8.38 4.51 -1.39
C LEU A 278 -7.54 4.73 -0.11
N ILE A 279 -6.22 4.48 -0.15
CA ILE A 279 -5.31 4.81 0.96
C ILE A 279 -5.32 6.31 1.22
N GLY A 280 -5.20 7.12 0.17
CA GLY A 280 -5.27 8.59 0.27
C GLY A 280 -6.62 9.07 0.81
N GLN A 281 -7.72 8.59 0.25
CA GLN A 281 -9.08 8.89 0.71
C GLN A 281 -9.24 8.56 2.20
N THR A 282 -8.89 7.35 2.61
CA THR A 282 -9.00 6.91 4.00
C THR A 282 -8.14 7.75 4.93
N SER A 283 -6.97 8.23 4.48
CA SER A 283 -6.15 9.13 5.28
C SER A 283 -6.88 10.48 5.51
N ALA A 284 -7.57 11.01 4.52
CA ALA A 284 -8.39 12.22 4.65
C ALA A 284 -9.61 11.98 5.56
N ASP A 285 -10.27 10.82 5.44
CA ASP A 285 -11.35 10.43 6.37
C ASP A 285 -10.84 10.37 7.82
N ASN A 286 -9.65 9.81 8.04
CA ASN A 286 -9.03 9.77 9.37
C ASN A 286 -8.74 11.17 9.92
N VAL A 287 -8.38 12.14 9.08
CA VAL A 287 -8.29 13.56 9.48
C VAL A 287 -9.66 14.09 9.93
N ALA A 288 -10.74 13.79 9.20
CA ALA A 288 -12.09 14.21 9.57
C ALA A 288 -12.57 13.53 10.86
N HIS A 289 -12.31 12.25 11.04
CA HIS A 289 -12.58 11.52 12.30
C HIS A 289 -11.86 12.17 13.50
N TYR A 290 -10.59 12.58 13.30
CA TYR A 290 -9.83 13.27 14.33
C TYR A 290 -10.49 14.58 14.76
N PHE A 291 -10.92 15.42 13.80
CA PHE A 291 -11.62 16.68 14.12
C PHE A 291 -13.00 16.44 14.73
N ALA A 292 -13.67 15.34 14.39
CA ALA A 292 -14.90 14.88 15.03
C ALA A 292 -14.65 14.27 16.44
N LYS A 293 -13.40 14.27 16.94
CA LYS A 293 -12.98 13.68 18.22
C LYS A 293 -13.30 12.19 18.36
N GLN A 294 -13.31 11.48 17.26
CA GLN A 294 -13.48 10.04 17.23
C GLN A 294 -12.13 9.34 17.46
N ALA A 295 -12.18 8.16 18.08
CA ALA A 295 -10.98 7.37 18.32
C ALA A 295 -10.41 6.83 16.99
N LEU A 296 -9.09 6.92 16.82
CA LEU A 296 -8.37 6.38 15.67
C LEU A 296 -7.38 5.31 16.11
N PRO A 297 -7.22 4.24 15.31
CA PRO A 297 -6.10 3.32 15.51
C PRO A 297 -4.78 4.01 15.16
N LEU A 298 -3.66 3.49 15.66
CA LEU A 298 -2.33 3.99 15.25
C LEU A 298 -2.05 3.74 13.77
N GLN A 299 -2.61 2.65 13.22
CA GLN A 299 -2.51 2.30 11.80
C GLN A 299 -3.87 1.86 11.27
N THR A 300 -4.20 2.34 10.07
CA THR A 300 -5.36 1.91 9.29
C THR A 300 -4.85 1.10 8.09
N PHE A 301 -5.27 -0.17 8.00
CA PHE A 301 -4.84 -1.07 6.94
C PHE A 301 -5.89 -1.12 5.82
N ILE A 302 -5.47 -0.84 4.60
CA ILE A 302 -6.29 -1.00 3.41
C ILE A 302 -6.06 -2.40 2.84
N PRO A 303 -7.13 -3.16 2.54
CA PRO A 303 -7.03 -4.47 1.93
C PRO A 303 -6.26 -4.43 0.61
N VAL A 304 -5.50 -5.47 0.34
CA VAL A 304 -4.81 -5.67 -0.92
C VAL A 304 -5.63 -6.56 -1.85
N VAL A 305 -5.40 -6.45 -3.16
CA VAL A 305 -6.12 -7.23 -4.18
C VAL A 305 -5.12 -8.18 -4.86
N PRO A 306 -5.24 -9.49 -4.62
CA PRO A 306 -4.40 -10.47 -5.31
C PRO A 306 -4.70 -10.52 -6.81
N VAL A 307 -3.66 -10.71 -7.63
CA VAL A 307 -3.76 -10.77 -9.09
C VAL A 307 -2.94 -11.95 -9.61
N LYS A 308 -3.57 -12.88 -10.28
CA LYS A 308 -2.94 -14.07 -10.85
C LYS A 308 -3.35 -14.30 -12.30
N GLY A 309 -2.38 -14.16 -13.20
CA GLY A 309 -2.57 -14.36 -14.62
C GLY A 309 -3.43 -13.31 -15.34
N PRO A 310 -3.61 -13.47 -16.67
CA PRO A 310 -4.16 -12.43 -17.53
C PRO A 310 -5.61 -12.04 -17.24
N GLN A 311 -6.46 -12.99 -16.88
CA GLN A 311 -7.88 -12.73 -16.66
C GLN A 311 -8.12 -11.89 -15.39
N GLU A 312 -7.42 -12.21 -14.30
CA GLU A 312 -7.51 -11.42 -13.07
C GLU A 312 -6.87 -10.04 -13.27
N ALA A 313 -5.78 -9.94 -14.05
CA ALA A 313 -5.18 -8.65 -14.39
C ALA A 313 -6.17 -7.71 -15.08
N LYS A 314 -6.92 -8.19 -16.08
CA LYS A 314 -7.98 -7.42 -16.73
C LYS A 314 -9.11 -7.02 -15.77
N ALA A 315 -9.53 -7.95 -14.91
CA ALA A 315 -10.58 -7.68 -13.93
C ALA A 315 -10.15 -6.62 -12.90
N VAL A 316 -8.93 -6.74 -12.37
CA VAL A 316 -8.38 -5.81 -11.38
C VAL A 316 -8.07 -4.45 -12.01
N TYR A 317 -7.61 -4.39 -13.25
CA TYR A 317 -7.42 -3.14 -13.99
C TYR A 317 -8.71 -2.30 -14.02
N LYS A 318 -9.83 -2.96 -14.35
CA LYS A 318 -11.15 -2.33 -14.32
C LYS A 318 -11.61 -1.99 -12.90
N GLN A 319 -11.42 -2.90 -11.94
CA GLN A 319 -11.80 -2.71 -10.53
C GLN A 319 -11.12 -1.49 -9.91
N LEU A 320 -9.84 -1.27 -10.24
CA LEU A 320 -9.05 -0.14 -9.73
C LEU A 320 -9.31 1.18 -10.48
N GLY A 321 -10.20 1.17 -11.48
CA GLY A 321 -10.61 2.38 -12.21
C GLY A 321 -9.64 2.81 -13.30
N TYR A 322 -8.73 1.92 -13.75
CA TYR A 322 -7.78 2.25 -14.82
C TYR A 322 -8.40 2.18 -16.24
N GLY A 323 -9.61 1.68 -16.36
CA GLY A 323 -10.35 1.54 -17.61
C GLY A 323 -10.68 0.08 -17.94
N GLU A 324 -10.73 -0.26 -19.21
CA GLU A 324 -10.95 -1.63 -19.70
C GLU A 324 -9.80 -2.05 -20.61
N LEU A 325 -9.24 -3.24 -20.37
CA LEU A 325 -8.28 -3.89 -21.28
C LEU A 325 -9.03 -4.82 -22.24
N GLN A 326 -8.67 -4.74 -23.52
CA GLN A 326 -9.27 -5.57 -24.59
C GLN A 326 -8.81 -7.02 -24.55
#